data_e419beeb04a4069947a9085411f516d3
#
_entry.id   e419beeb04a4069947a9085411f516d3
#
_cell.length_a   1.000
_cell.length_b   1.000
_cell.length_c   1.000
_cell.angle_alpha   90.00
_cell.angle_beta   90.00
_cell.angle_gamma   90.00
#
_symmetry.space_group_name_H-M   'P 1'
#
loop_
_entity.id
_entity.type
_entity.pdbx_description
1 polymer ?
#
loop_
_entity_poly.entity_id
_entity_poly.type
_entity_poly.pdbx_seq_one_letter_code
_entity_poly.pdbx_strand_id
1 'polypeptide(L)'
;MKNRNGIKFKFSAIASLLFLSSAFAATDCKFRVSLSPAGSFVAESTALEVRGTAKRDGDSVSAENVALKLDTLKTGIDLRDDHMKKKYFETDKYPEAVLTHATGKAGKFTGELLLHNVKKPIEGTYVFEGDEFVGTFKTKVSDFSIPKAKYMGVGVNDEIEVTIRLPASHDVHI
;
A
#
# COMPACT_ATOMS: atom_id res chain seq x y z
N MET A 1 14.46 -24.30 -76.85
CA MET A 1 14.38 -24.99 -75.57
C MET A 1 15.08 -24.11 -74.51
N LYS A 2 14.38 -23.45 -73.67
CA LYS A 2 14.97 -22.51 -72.70
C LYS A 2 14.26 -22.67 -71.35
N ASN A 3 14.95 -23.37 -70.47
CA ASN A 3 14.47 -23.70 -69.14
C ASN A 3 14.66 -22.48 -68.24
N ARG A 4 13.57 -21.97 -67.62
CA ARG A 4 13.62 -20.86 -66.68
C ARG A 4 13.24 -21.42 -65.30
N ASN A 5 14.26 -21.70 -64.50
CA ASN A 5 14.11 -22.04 -63.09
C ASN A 5 13.71 -20.81 -62.31
N GLY A 6 12.46 -20.77 -61.81
CA GLY A 6 11.97 -19.78 -60.86
C GLY A 6 12.37 -20.14 -59.45
N ILE A 7 13.22 -19.29 -58.85
CA ILE A 7 13.60 -19.37 -57.47
C ILE A 7 12.43 -18.82 -56.65
N LYS A 8 11.78 -19.68 -55.84
CA LYS A 8 10.75 -19.29 -54.88
C LYS A 8 11.41 -18.87 -53.58
N PHE A 9 11.46 -17.55 -53.34
CA PHE A 9 11.81 -17.02 -52.01
C PHE A 9 10.68 -17.33 -51.01
N LYS A 10 10.94 -18.16 -50.02
CA LYS A 10 10.05 -18.32 -48.87
C LYS A 10 10.35 -17.19 -47.91
N PHE A 11 9.44 -16.22 -47.79
CA PHE A 11 9.44 -15.25 -46.71
C PHE A 11 9.04 -15.98 -45.44
N SER A 12 10.01 -16.22 -44.56
CA SER A 12 9.77 -16.67 -43.18
C SER A 12 9.40 -15.44 -42.36
N ALA A 13 8.13 -15.31 -42.03
CA ALA A 13 7.65 -14.29 -41.11
C ALA A 13 8.08 -14.66 -39.70
N ILE A 14 9.12 -14.00 -39.20
CA ILE A 14 9.49 -14.08 -37.78
C ILE A 14 8.47 -13.22 -37.05
N ALA A 15 7.49 -13.85 -36.43
CA ALA A 15 6.58 -13.22 -35.50
C ALA A 15 7.37 -12.90 -34.22
N SER A 16 7.81 -11.64 -34.10
CA SER A 16 8.34 -11.11 -32.84
C SER A 16 7.22 -11.06 -31.82
N LEU A 17 7.20 -12.01 -30.92
CA LEU A 17 6.32 -12.03 -29.77
C LEU A 17 6.81 -10.95 -28.79
N LEU A 18 6.23 -9.77 -28.87
CA LEU A 18 6.41 -8.71 -27.88
C LEU A 18 5.77 -9.19 -26.57
N PHE A 19 6.58 -9.67 -25.65
CA PHE A 19 6.17 -9.82 -24.25
C PHE A 19 5.95 -8.40 -23.70
N LEU A 20 4.69 -7.96 -23.66
CA LEU A 20 4.31 -6.87 -22.78
C LEU A 20 4.49 -7.37 -21.35
N SER A 21 5.61 -7.05 -20.73
CA SER A 21 5.73 -7.10 -19.27
C SER A 21 4.80 -6.02 -18.73
N SER A 22 3.60 -6.40 -18.31
CA SER A 22 2.79 -5.58 -17.43
C SER A 22 3.56 -5.47 -16.11
N ALA A 23 4.24 -4.36 -15.92
CA ALA A 23 4.74 -4.00 -14.59
C ALA A 23 3.51 -3.84 -13.70
N PHE A 24 3.24 -4.83 -12.85
CA PHE A 24 2.27 -4.66 -11.78
C PHE A 24 2.83 -3.55 -10.88
N ALA A 25 2.09 -2.46 -10.76
CA ALA A 25 2.40 -1.41 -9.82
C ALA A 25 2.43 -2.02 -8.40
N ALA A 26 3.47 -1.72 -7.66
CA ALA A 26 3.63 -2.25 -6.32
C ALA A 26 2.54 -1.69 -5.40
N THR A 27 1.89 -2.57 -4.64
CA THR A 27 1.01 -2.16 -3.56
C THR A 27 1.71 -2.48 -2.25
N ASP A 28 2.10 -1.47 -1.51
CA ASP A 28 2.72 -1.65 -0.21
C ASP A 28 2.24 -0.63 0.83
N CYS A 29 2.43 -0.98 2.09
CA CYS A 29 2.19 -0.12 3.22
C CYS A 29 3.35 -0.21 4.20
N LYS A 30 3.85 0.95 4.64
CA LYS A 30 4.95 1.06 5.60
C LYS A 30 4.54 1.93 6.77
N PHE A 31 4.79 1.44 7.97
CA PHE A 31 4.62 2.16 9.22
C PHE A 31 5.98 2.47 9.82
N ARG A 32 6.34 3.73 9.85
CA ARG A 32 7.52 4.18 10.59
C ARG A 32 7.14 4.47 12.02
N VAL A 33 7.76 3.78 12.93
CA VAL A 33 7.50 3.85 14.36
C VAL A 33 8.74 4.37 15.07
N SER A 34 8.63 5.51 15.73
CA SER A 34 9.70 6.09 16.53
C SER A 34 9.67 5.54 17.96
N LEU A 35 10.84 5.36 18.53
CA LEU A 35 11.05 4.86 19.89
C LEU A 35 11.52 5.97 20.83
N SER A 36 11.15 5.88 22.10
CA SER A 36 11.64 6.76 23.17
C SER A 36 12.51 5.94 24.14
N PRO A 37 13.74 6.39 24.49
CA PRO A 37 14.30 7.72 24.21
C PRO A 37 14.92 7.90 22.81
N ALA A 38 15.21 6.84 22.06
CA ALA A 38 15.82 6.95 20.75
C ALA A 38 15.61 5.70 19.89
N GLY A 39 15.70 5.87 18.57
CA GLY A 39 15.58 4.81 17.58
C GLY A 39 14.26 4.84 16.83
N SER A 40 14.15 3.95 15.85
CA SER A 40 12.93 3.72 15.08
C SER A 40 12.99 2.34 14.44
N PHE A 41 11.83 1.84 14.01
CA PHE A 41 11.74 0.69 13.12
C PHE A 41 10.64 0.92 12.08
N VAL A 42 10.63 0.09 11.06
CA VAL A 42 9.58 0.07 10.05
C VAL A 42 8.86 -1.27 10.14
N ALA A 43 7.54 -1.23 10.13
CA ALA A 43 6.70 -2.39 9.86
C ALA A 43 6.15 -2.23 8.44
N GLU A 44 6.24 -3.26 7.62
CA GLU A 44 5.83 -3.20 6.23
C GLU A 44 5.01 -4.41 5.80
N SER A 45 4.18 -4.22 4.80
CA SER A 45 3.40 -5.28 4.16
C SER A 45 3.16 -4.94 2.70
N THR A 46 3.14 -5.98 1.86
CA THR A 46 2.72 -5.92 0.46
C THR A 46 1.28 -6.41 0.24
N ALA A 47 0.54 -6.69 1.31
CA ALA A 47 -0.84 -7.16 1.25
C ALA A 47 -1.86 -6.03 1.39
N LEU A 48 -1.60 -4.90 0.74
CA LEU A 48 -2.54 -3.79 0.62
C LEU A 48 -3.43 -4.05 -0.61
N GLU A 49 -4.75 -4.01 -0.42
CA GLU A 49 -5.75 -4.30 -1.45
C GLU A 49 -6.67 -3.09 -1.67
N VAL A 50 -6.89 -2.74 -2.92
CA VAL A 50 -7.98 -1.83 -3.30
C VAL A 50 -9.22 -2.66 -3.59
N ARG A 51 -10.20 -2.64 -2.69
CA ARG A 51 -11.45 -3.41 -2.80
C ARG A 51 -12.60 -2.62 -3.44
N GLY A 52 -12.41 -1.35 -3.60
CA GLY A 52 -13.32 -0.44 -4.28
C GLY A 52 -12.62 0.20 -5.47
N THR A 53 -12.90 1.47 -5.68
CA THR A 53 -12.31 2.24 -6.76
C THR A 53 -11.09 3.01 -6.28
N ALA A 54 -10.07 3.13 -7.14
CA ALA A 54 -9.02 4.13 -7.02
C ALA A 54 -8.91 4.85 -8.36
N LYS A 55 -9.15 6.16 -8.36
CA LYS A 55 -9.23 6.97 -9.58
C LYS A 55 -8.31 8.17 -9.48
N ARG A 56 -7.71 8.49 -10.62
CA ARG A 56 -6.97 9.72 -10.83
C ARG A 56 -7.65 10.53 -11.92
N ASP A 57 -7.88 11.82 -11.65
CA ASP A 57 -8.34 12.80 -12.62
C ASP A 57 -7.47 14.06 -12.51
N GLY A 58 -6.48 14.14 -13.40
CA GLY A 58 -5.46 15.16 -13.34
C GLY A 58 -4.64 15.14 -12.04
N ASP A 59 -4.79 16.18 -11.23
CA ASP A 59 -4.20 16.32 -9.90
C ASP A 59 -5.12 15.87 -8.75
N SER A 60 -6.31 15.41 -9.07
CA SER A 60 -7.28 14.91 -8.11
C SER A 60 -7.21 13.39 -8.02
N VAL A 61 -7.45 12.86 -6.82
CA VAL A 61 -7.51 11.42 -6.54
C VAL A 61 -8.71 11.10 -5.68
N SER A 62 -9.23 9.90 -5.86
CA SER A 62 -10.21 9.31 -4.93
C SER A 62 -9.92 7.82 -4.78
N ALA A 63 -10.15 7.30 -3.59
CA ALA A 63 -10.06 5.87 -3.33
C ALA A 63 -11.07 5.46 -2.27
N GLU A 64 -11.60 4.24 -2.43
CA GLU A 64 -12.54 3.66 -1.48
C GLU A 64 -12.10 2.23 -1.14
N ASN A 65 -12.30 1.87 0.14
CA ASN A 65 -12.07 0.52 0.64
C ASN A 65 -10.64 -0.01 0.34
N VAL A 66 -9.63 0.79 0.65
CA VAL A 66 -8.24 0.35 0.62
C VAL A 66 -7.96 -0.37 1.93
N ALA A 67 -7.76 -1.66 1.86
CA ALA A 67 -7.63 -2.55 3.03
C ALA A 67 -6.22 -3.10 3.16
N LEU A 68 -5.72 -3.15 4.39
CA LEU A 68 -4.47 -3.79 4.77
C LEU A 68 -4.74 -4.91 5.75
N LYS A 69 -4.28 -6.12 5.47
CA LYS A 69 -4.29 -7.24 6.41
C LYS A 69 -3.18 -7.05 7.44
N LEU A 70 -3.54 -6.84 8.70
CA LEU A 70 -2.60 -6.50 9.78
C LEU A 70 -1.69 -7.67 10.17
N ASP A 71 -2.14 -8.91 9.98
CA ASP A 71 -1.35 -10.13 10.24
C ASP A 71 -0.16 -10.30 9.27
N THR A 72 -0.18 -9.60 8.14
CA THR A 72 0.90 -9.63 7.14
C THR A 72 2.05 -8.67 7.45
N LEU A 73 1.87 -7.75 8.40
CA LEU A 73 2.90 -6.79 8.79
C LEU A 73 4.14 -7.49 9.34
N LYS A 74 5.31 -7.03 8.89
CA LYS A 74 6.63 -7.52 9.28
C LYS A 74 7.54 -6.38 9.68
N THR A 75 8.30 -6.59 10.75
CA THR A 75 9.30 -5.63 11.26
C THR A 75 10.72 -6.19 11.15
N GLY A 76 10.86 -7.43 10.66
CA GLY A 76 12.12 -8.15 10.61
C GLY A 76 12.58 -8.77 11.93
N ILE A 77 11.75 -8.72 12.98
CA ILE A 77 12.01 -9.36 14.27
C ILE A 77 10.75 -10.12 14.69
N ASP A 78 10.80 -11.45 14.69
CA ASP A 78 9.64 -12.32 14.93
C ASP A 78 8.93 -12.04 16.26
N LEU A 79 9.67 -11.84 17.35
CA LEU A 79 9.09 -11.53 18.64
C LEU A 79 8.31 -10.21 18.63
N ARG A 80 8.81 -9.20 17.91
CA ARG A 80 8.14 -7.92 17.77
C ARG A 80 6.88 -8.07 16.90
N ASP A 81 6.96 -8.84 15.82
CA ASP A 81 5.85 -9.15 14.93
C ASP A 81 4.72 -9.85 15.71
N ASP A 82 5.06 -10.84 16.53
CA ASP A 82 4.12 -11.55 17.40
C ASP A 82 3.44 -10.61 18.40
N HIS A 83 4.21 -9.76 19.08
CA HIS A 83 3.65 -8.80 20.02
C HIS A 83 2.76 -7.77 19.32
N MET A 84 3.18 -7.27 18.16
CA MET A 84 2.41 -6.32 17.37
C MET A 84 1.05 -6.91 16.99
N LYS A 85 1.02 -8.15 16.51
CA LYS A 85 -0.20 -8.83 16.06
C LYS A 85 -1.10 -9.24 17.20
N LYS A 86 -0.55 -9.94 18.19
CA LYS A 86 -1.36 -10.58 19.25
C LYS A 86 -1.75 -9.62 20.37
N LYS A 87 -0.89 -8.67 20.71
CA LYS A 87 -1.05 -7.82 21.89
C LYS A 87 -1.54 -6.41 21.57
N TYR A 88 -1.11 -5.83 20.43
CA TYR A 88 -1.42 -4.45 20.12
C TYR A 88 -2.53 -4.34 19.08
N PHE A 89 -2.42 -4.98 17.95
CA PHE A 89 -3.48 -4.96 16.93
C PHE A 89 -4.59 -5.98 17.20
N GLU A 90 -4.34 -7.02 18.02
CA GLU A 90 -5.30 -8.09 18.27
C GLU A 90 -5.90 -8.62 16.96
N THR A 91 -5.03 -9.03 16.02
CA THR A 91 -5.40 -9.33 14.63
C THR A 91 -6.44 -10.43 14.46
N ASP A 92 -6.61 -11.29 15.47
CA ASP A 92 -7.69 -12.29 15.52
C ASP A 92 -9.09 -11.65 15.66
N LYS A 93 -9.17 -10.45 16.26
CA LYS A 93 -10.43 -9.70 16.43
C LYS A 93 -10.57 -8.58 15.40
N TYR A 94 -9.46 -7.94 15.07
CA TYR A 94 -9.37 -6.78 14.19
C TYR A 94 -8.36 -7.05 13.08
N PRO A 95 -8.71 -7.89 12.09
CA PRO A 95 -7.75 -8.40 11.12
C PRO A 95 -7.24 -7.35 10.14
N GLU A 96 -7.94 -6.22 10.02
CA GLU A 96 -7.69 -5.25 8.96
C GLU A 96 -7.69 -3.81 9.43
N ALA A 97 -6.89 -2.98 8.74
CA ALA A 97 -7.05 -1.54 8.69
C ALA A 97 -7.67 -1.17 7.33
N VAL A 98 -8.69 -0.31 7.32
CA VAL A 98 -9.41 0.06 6.10
C VAL A 98 -9.52 1.58 5.97
N LEU A 99 -9.01 2.11 4.86
CA LEU A 99 -9.27 3.48 4.44
C LEU A 99 -10.59 3.48 3.65
N THR A 100 -11.66 4.00 4.25
CA THR A 100 -13.01 3.87 3.69
C THR A 100 -13.32 4.88 2.62
N HIS A 101 -12.92 6.12 2.82
CA HIS A 101 -13.10 7.22 1.86
C HIS A 101 -11.83 8.05 1.86
N ALA A 102 -11.22 8.20 0.71
CA ALA A 102 -10.10 9.10 0.54
C ALA A 102 -10.32 9.96 -0.69
N THR A 103 -10.12 11.24 -0.53
CA THR A 103 -10.14 12.21 -1.63
C THR A 103 -8.95 13.14 -1.50
N GLY A 104 -8.37 13.52 -2.62
CA GLY A 104 -7.22 14.40 -2.62
C GLY A 104 -7.16 15.30 -3.83
N LYS A 105 -6.50 16.45 -3.65
CA LYS A 105 -6.22 17.41 -4.70
C LYS A 105 -4.96 18.19 -4.39
N ALA A 106 -4.20 18.53 -5.43
CA ALA A 106 -2.99 19.34 -5.33
C ALA A 106 -1.99 18.82 -4.25
N GLY A 107 -1.77 17.50 -4.20
CA GLY A 107 -0.79 16.87 -3.31
C GLY A 107 -1.24 16.71 -1.85
N LYS A 108 -2.49 17.04 -1.51
CA LYS A 108 -3.06 16.82 -0.18
C LYS A 108 -4.27 15.91 -0.26
N PHE A 109 -4.44 15.02 0.70
CA PHE A 109 -5.61 14.15 0.78
C PHE A 109 -6.19 14.12 2.19
N THR A 110 -7.46 13.77 2.26
CA THR A 110 -8.19 13.46 3.49
C THR A 110 -8.88 12.11 3.32
N GLY A 111 -9.18 11.42 4.41
CA GLY A 111 -9.90 10.16 4.38
C GLY A 111 -10.37 9.76 5.77
N GLU A 112 -11.03 8.62 5.85
CA GLU A 112 -11.43 7.98 7.10
C GLU A 112 -10.73 6.64 7.26
N LEU A 113 -9.94 6.48 8.31
CA LEU A 113 -9.27 5.24 8.66
C LEU A 113 -10.08 4.49 9.72
N LEU A 114 -10.47 3.26 9.39
CA LEU A 114 -11.00 2.29 10.34
C LEU A 114 -9.85 1.39 10.79
N LEU A 115 -9.52 1.41 12.06
CA LEU A 115 -8.50 0.58 12.66
C LEU A 115 -8.98 0.16 14.05
N HIS A 116 -8.80 -1.10 14.44
CA HIS A 116 -9.20 -1.63 15.74
C HIS A 116 -10.67 -1.32 16.09
N ASN A 117 -11.55 -1.39 15.10
CA ASN A 117 -12.97 -1.04 15.15
C ASN A 117 -13.29 0.43 15.54
N VAL A 118 -12.30 1.32 15.43
CA VAL A 118 -12.46 2.75 15.64
C VAL A 118 -12.23 3.47 14.32
N LYS A 119 -13.13 4.39 13.95
CA LYS A 119 -13.03 5.21 12.75
C LYS A 119 -12.56 6.60 13.11
N LYS A 120 -11.54 7.09 12.41
CA LYS A 120 -10.97 8.42 12.59
C LYS A 120 -10.68 9.09 11.25
N PRO A 121 -10.89 10.41 11.15
CA PRO A 121 -10.41 11.16 9.99
C PRO A 121 -8.87 11.19 9.99
N ILE A 122 -8.31 11.15 8.79
CA ILE A 122 -6.89 11.34 8.54
C ILE A 122 -6.67 12.40 7.47
N GLU A 123 -5.53 13.06 7.57
CA GLU A 123 -5.04 14.02 6.58
C GLU A 123 -3.60 13.69 6.22
N GLY A 124 -3.24 13.89 4.97
CA GLY A 124 -1.90 13.58 4.50
C GLY A 124 -1.53 14.31 3.22
N THR A 125 -0.36 13.96 2.73
CA THR A 125 0.15 14.44 1.45
C THR A 125 0.37 13.26 0.51
N TYR A 126 0.35 13.52 -0.79
CA TYR A 126 0.69 12.52 -1.79
C TYR A 126 1.51 13.11 -2.92
N VAL A 127 2.22 12.22 -3.59
CA VAL A 127 2.89 12.47 -4.86
C VAL A 127 2.59 11.32 -5.82
N PHE A 128 2.80 11.55 -7.10
CA PHE A 128 2.82 10.48 -8.09
C PHE A 128 4.26 10.14 -8.45
N GLU A 129 4.61 8.87 -8.38
CA GLU A 129 5.87 8.32 -8.84
C GLU A 129 5.57 7.42 -10.06
N GLY A 130 5.62 7.99 -11.27
CA GLY A 130 5.13 7.34 -12.47
C GLY A 130 3.62 7.08 -12.39
N ASP A 131 3.23 5.82 -12.49
CA ASP A 131 1.82 5.39 -12.39
C ASP A 131 1.43 4.94 -10.97
N GLU A 132 2.23 5.30 -9.98
CA GLU A 132 1.93 5.00 -8.58
C GLU A 132 1.54 6.25 -7.81
N PHE A 133 0.51 6.13 -6.99
CA PHE A 133 0.16 7.06 -5.93
C PHE A 133 0.97 6.70 -4.68
N VAL A 134 1.66 7.66 -4.11
CA VAL A 134 2.40 7.51 -2.86
C VAL A 134 1.85 8.50 -1.85
N GLY A 135 1.04 8.01 -0.92
CA GLY A 135 0.42 8.81 0.14
C GLY A 135 1.15 8.65 1.46
N THR A 136 1.31 9.75 2.20
CA THR A 136 1.92 9.74 3.54
C THR A 136 1.04 10.53 4.50
N PHE A 137 0.76 9.95 5.66
CA PHE A 137 0.02 10.59 6.75
C PHE A 137 0.56 10.20 8.11
N LYS A 138 0.17 10.94 9.13
CA LYS A 138 0.49 10.64 10.52
C LYS A 138 -0.77 10.39 11.31
N THR A 139 -0.70 9.48 12.26
CA THR A 139 -1.81 9.19 13.15
C THR A 139 -1.30 8.70 14.51
N LYS A 140 -2.15 8.81 15.54
CA LYS A 140 -1.84 8.29 16.88
C LYS A 140 -2.50 6.94 17.08
N VAL A 141 -1.71 5.95 17.49
CA VAL A 141 -2.25 4.60 17.76
C VAL A 141 -3.26 4.60 18.91
N SER A 142 -3.08 5.50 19.89
CA SER A 142 -4.02 5.64 21.03
C SER A 142 -5.41 6.13 20.60
N ASP A 143 -5.53 6.86 19.47
CA ASP A 143 -6.82 7.31 18.92
C ASP A 143 -7.71 6.13 18.48
N PHE A 144 -7.10 4.96 18.25
CA PHE A 144 -7.76 3.71 17.89
C PHE A 144 -7.86 2.71 19.03
N SER A 145 -7.75 3.19 20.27
CA SER A 145 -7.79 2.33 21.46
C SER A 145 -6.69 1.26 21.53
N ILE A 146 -5.59 1.48 20.80
CA ILE A 146 -4.41 0.61 20.83
C ILE A 146 -3.49 1.12 21.93
N PRO A 147 -3.11 0.25 22.90
CA PRO A 147 -2.25 0.67 24.00
C PRO A 147 -0.83 0.97 23.51
N LYS A 148 -0.20 1.96 24.13
CA LYS A 148 1.20 2.29 23.82
C LYS A 148 2.12 1.15 24.24
N ALA A 149 2.91 0.68 23.28
CA ALA A 149 3.87 -0.38 23.56
C ALA A 149 5.05 0.14 24.39
N LYS A 150 5.42 -0.63 25.43
CA LYS A 150 6.59 -0.36 26.26
C LYS A 150 7.25 -1.68 26.66
N TYR A 151 8.57 -1.73 26.49
CA TYR A 151 9.36 -2.91 26.86
C TYR A 151 10.73 -2.47 27.39
N MET A 152 11.11 -2.90 28.61
CA MET A 152 12.38 -2.64 29.28
C MET A 152 12.82 -1.15 29.26
N GLY A 153 11.88 -0.24 29.52
CA GLY A 153 12.17 1.20 29.54
C GLY A 153 12.15 1.89 28.16
N VAL A 154 12.07 1.14 27.06
CA VAL A 154 11.89 1.67 25.71
C VAL A 154 10.42 1.68 25.37
N GLY A 155 9.88 2.83 25.02
CA GLY A 155 8.49 3.02 24.59
C GLY A 155 8.36 3.26 23.10
N VAL A 156 7.21 2.93 22.56
CA VAL A 156 6.80 3.35 21.21
C VAL A 156 6.15 4.72 21.33
N ASN A 157 6.55 5.66 20.46
CA ASN A 157 5.85 6.92 20.35
C ASN A 157 4.42 6.68 19.87
N ASP A 158 3.51 7.49 20.36
CA ASP A 158 2.09 7.38 20.02
C ASP A 158 1.83 7.69 18.55
N GLU A 159 2.50 8.71 18.03
CA GLU A 159 2.41 9.08 16.63
C GLU A 159 3.26 8.17 15.76
N ILE A 160 2.62 7.61 14.75
CA ILE A 160 3.25 6.83 13.69
C ILE A 160 3.07 7.54 12.34
N GLU A 161 4.06 7.37 11.46
CA GLU A 161 3.98 7.80 10.07
C GLU A 161 3.66 6.60 9.19
N VAL A 162 2.66 6.74 8.34
CA VAL A 162 2.18 5.70 7.45
C VAL A 162 2.41 6.15 6.01
N THR A 163 3.08 5.33 5.22
CA THR A 163 3.23 5.50 3.77
C THR A 163 2.53 4.35 3.06
N ILE A 164 1.69 4.69 2.09
CA ILE A 164 0.98 3.72 1.23
C ILE A 164 1.38 3.94 -0.23
N ARG A 165 1.55 2.84 -0.97
CA ARG A 165 1.73 2.83 -2.42
C ARG A 165 0.58 2.09 -3.07
N LEU A 166 -0.01 2.69 -4.08
CA LEU A 166 -1.11 2.13 -4.84
C LEU A 166 -0.93 2.46 -6.33
N PRO A 167 -1.45 1.65 -7.25
CA PRO A 167 -1.63 2.06 -8.64
C PRO A 167 -2.42 3.37 -8.68
N ALA A 168 -2.00 4.33 -9.52
CA ALA A 168 -2.65 5.63 -9.63
C ALA A 168 -4.08 5.55 -10.19
N SER A 169 -4.40 4.44 -10.88
CA SER A 169 -5.75 4.13 -11.34
C SER A 169 -6.01 2.64 -11.19
N HIS A 170 -7.13 2.30 -10.59
CA HIS A 170 -7.59 0.93 -10.43
C HIS A 170 -9.12 0.91 -10.52
N ASP A 171 -9.63 0.37 -11.61
CA ASP A 171 -11.07 0.12 -11.76
C ASP A 171 -11.32 -1.36 -11.52
N VAL A 172 -12.10 -1.67 -10.48
CA VAL A 172 -12.61 -3.04 -10.28
C VAL A 172 -13.73 -3.22 -11.30
N HIS A 173 -13.47 -3.99 -12.35
CA HIS A 173 -14.54 -4.51 -13.20
C HIS A 173 -15.25 -5.63 -12.42
N ILE A 174 -16.46 -5.37 -12.01
CA ILE A 174 -17.40 -6.33 -11.43
C ILE A 174 -18.01 -7.16 -12.55
#